data_166ba8806c2884adb0b37d8e36ca03a7
#
_entry.id   166ba8806c2884adb0b37d8e36ca03a7
#
_cell.length_a   1.000
_cell.length_b   1.000
_cell.length_c   1.000
_cell.angle_alpha   90.00
_cell.angle_beta   90.00
_cell.angle_gamma   90.00
#
_symmetry.space_group_name_H-M   'P 1'
#
loop_
_entity.id
_entity.type
_entity.pdbx_description
1 polymer ?
#
loop_
_entity_poly.entity_id
_entity_poly.type
_entity_poly.pdbx_seq_one_letter_code
_entity_poly.pdbx_strand_id
1 'polypeptide(L)'
;MQPALQPTLYESLEALPEGVTGEILNGQLHTHPRPSGAYVNVGSMLGAELICPFRKGNGGPGGWWVIDEPEIHFVRNVEVAVPDLAGWRRERMPYFPEDQRFEVVPDWICEILSPSTAGRDREIKMPLYAYYEVRYIWLIDPAKRTLEAYRLEAGTCIETGRFADADRVTAPPFGAVSLDLEIFWPPQRPVWASMPLS
;
A
#
# COMPACT_ATOMS: atom_id res chain seq x y z
N MET A 1 38.33 -4.36 25.68
CA MET A 1 37.45 -4.79 24.56
C MET A 1 36.23 -3.90 24.59
N GLN A 2 36.06 -3.02 23.61
CA GLN A 2 34.80 -2.29 23.47
C GLN A 2 33.71 -3.29 23.01
N PRO A 3 32.50 -3.26 23.61
CA PRO A 3 31.41 -4.06 23.10
C PRO A 3 31.14 -3.67 21.66
N ALA A 4 30.98 -4.64 20.77
CA ALA A 4 30.54 -4.37 19.40
C ALA A 4 29.19 -3.65 19.47
N LEU A 5 29.13 -2.47 18.85
CA LEU A 5 27.86 -1.73 18.71
C LEU A 5 26.86 -2.65 17.99
N GLN A 6 25.71 -2.88 18.61
CA GLN A 6 24.64 -3.60 17.93
C GLN A 6 24.10 -2.72 16.80
N PRO A 7 23.77 -3.31 15.63
CA PRO A 7 23.21 -2.54 14.54
C PRO A 7 21.85 -1.92 14.95
N THR A 8 21.57 -0.76 14.44
CA THR A 8 20.24 -0.13 14.55
C THR A 8 19.19 -0.97 13.83
N LEU A 9 17.92 -0.74 14.12
CA LEU A 9 16.83 -1.42 13.40
C LEU A 9 16.89 -1.12 11.88
N TYR A 10 17.26 0.10 11.51
CA TYR A 10 17.36 0.48 10.10
C TYR A 10 18.56 -0.20 9.41
N GLU A 11 19.71 -0.28 10.05
CA GLU A 11 20.84 -1.08 9.53
C GLU A 11 20.47 -2.57 9.40
N SER A 12 19.66 -3.08 10.31
CA SER A 12 19.12 -4.46 10.24
C SER A 12 18.12 -4.62 9.10
N LEU A 13 17.31 -3.59 8.82
CA LEU A 13 16.39 -3.55 7.69
C LEU A 13 17.15 -3.53 6.36
N GLU A 14 18.16 -2.66 6.22
CA GLU A 14 19.00 -2.58 5.02
C GLU A 14 19.82 -3.88 4.77
N ALA A 15 20.08 -4.65 5.82
CA ALA A 15 20.80 -5.94 5.72
C ALA A 15 19.91 -7.14 5.41
N LEU A 16 18.59 -6.94 5.19
CA LEU A 16 17.69 -8.04 4.86
C LEU A 16 18.08 -8.70 3.52
N PRO A 17 17.89 -10.02 3.41
CA PRO A 17 18.19 -10.73 2.17
C PRO A 17 17.25 -10.29 1.03
N GLU A 18 17.72 -10.44 -0.19
CA GLU A 18 16.92 -10.17 -1.39
C GLU A 18 15.60 -10.97 -1.38
N GLY A 19 14.50 -10.32 -1.76
CA GLY A 19 13.17 -10.93 -1.78
C GLY A 19 12.42 -10.89 -0.45
N VAL A 20 12.98 -10.24 0.58
CA VAL A 20 12.31 -9.98 1.86
C VAL A 20 12.05 -8.49 1.98
N THR A 21 10.80 -8.11 2.20
CA THR A 21 10.43 -6.72 2.52
C THR A 21 10.46 -6.54 4.03
N GLY A 22 11.08 -5.45 4.50
CA GLY A 22 11.16 -5.08 5.91
C GLY A 22 10.47 -3.76 6.20
N GLU A 23 9.91 -3.64 7.39
CA GLU A 23 9.27 -2.44 7.92
C GLU A 23 9.67 -2.27 9.38
N ILE A 24 9.84 -1.05 9.84
CA ILE A 24 10.03 -0.75 11.26
C ILE A 24 8.76 -0.08 11.77
N LEU A 25 7.96 -0.81 12.52
CA LEU A 25 6.65 -0.36 12.99
C LEU A 25 6.63 -0.40 14.51
N ASN A 26 6.33 0.75 15.15
CA ASN A 26 6.31 0.89 16.61
C ASN A 26 7.61 0.37 17.29
N GLY A 27 8.77 0.67 16.69
CA GLY A 27 10.07 0.27 17.19
C GLY A 27 10.40 -1.22 17.06
N GLN A 28 9.73 -1.95 16.19
CA GLN A 28 9.98 -3.36 15.90
C GLN A 28 10.21 -3.58 14.41
N LEU A 29 11.20 -4.41 14.07
CA LEU A 29 11.43 -4.86 12.70
C LEU A 29 10.46 -5.99 12.35
N HIS A 30 9.62 -5.74 11.37
CA HIS A 30 8.70 -6.71 10.78
C HIS A 30 9.20 -7.09 9.40
N THR A 31 9.13 -8.37 9.05
CA THR A 31 9.52 -8.85 7.73
C THR A 31 8.43 -9.71 7.13
N HIS A 32 8.35 -9.72 5.80
CA HIS A 32 7.50 -10.63 5.06
C HIS A 32 8.12 -10.94 3.69
N PRO A 33 7.85 -12.13 3.13
CA PRO A 33 8.25 -12.45 1.77
C PRO A 33 7.47 -11.55 0.78
N ARG A 34 8.00 -11.39 -0.41
CA ARG A 34 7.28 -10.69 -1.49
C ARG A 34 5.91 -11.33 -1.73
N PRO A 35 4.87 -10.54 -1.99
CA PRO A 35 3.55 -11.04 -2.29
C PRO A 35 3.57 -11.85 -3.59
N SER A 36 2.62 -12.77 -3.76
CA SER A 36 2.54 -13.66 -4.91
C SER A 36 1.21 -13.57 -5.63
N GLY A 37 1.22 -13.89 -6.94
CA GLY A 37 0.03 -14.17 -7.73
C GLY A 37 -1.03 -13.07 -7.73
N ALA A 38 -2.17 -13.32 -7.11
CA ALA A 38 -3.32 -12.42 -7.11
C ALA A 38 -3.02 -11.03 -6.51
N TYR A 39 -2.16 -10.96 -5.50
CA TYR A 39 -1.80 -9.71 -4.81
C TYR A 39 -1.00 -8.79 -5.73
N VAL A 40 0.02 -9.32 -6.40
CA VAL A 40 0.82 -8.59 -7.40
C VAL A 40 -0.05 -8.09 -8.55
N ASN A 41 -1.01 -8.93 -9.00
CA ASN A 41 -1.95 -8.52 -10.05
C ASN A 41 -2.78 -7.31 -9.64
N VAL A 42 -3.36 -7.32 -8.43
CA VAL A 42 -4.17 -6.20 -7.94
C VAL A 42 -3.35 -4.91 -7.85
N GLY A 43 -2.13 -4.96 -7.31
CA GLY A 43 -1.23 -3.81 -7.24
C GLY A 43 -0.92 -3.23 -8.61
N SER A 44 -0.57 -4.10 -9.56
CA SER A 44 -0.27 -3.70 -10.95
C SER A 44 -1.48 -3.07 -11.65
N MET A 45 -2.67 -3.68 -11.51
CA MET A 45 -3.90 -3.16 -12.11
C MET A 45 -4.32 -1.84 -11.49
N LEU A 46 -4.31 -1.73 -10.16
CA LEU A 46 -4.64 -0.48 -9.46
C LEU A 46 -3.67 0.64 -9.85
N GLY A 47 -2.36 0.33 -9.90
CA GLY A 47 -1.35 1.28 -10.36
C GLY A 47 -1.64 1.77 -11.78
N ALA A 48 -1.96 0.87 -12.71
CA ALA A 48 -2.29 1.23 -14.09
C ALA A 48 -3.52 2.15 -14.18
N GLU A 49 -4.60 1.82 -13.47
CA GLU A 49 -5.84 2.59 -13.43
C GLU A 49 -5.66 3.99 -12.81
N LEU A 50 -4.80 4.14 -11.82
CA LEU A 50 -4.55 5.43 -11.17
C LEU A 50 -3.50 6.28 -11.90
N ILE A 51 -2.46 5.67 -12.49
CA ILE A 51 -1.37 6.40 -13.15
C ILE A 51 -1.87 7.21 -14.36
N CYS A 52 -2.71 6.63 -15.19
CA CYS A 52 -3.21 7.32 -16.38
C CYS A 52 -3.95 8.62 -16.03
N PRO A 53 -5.02 8.61 -15.22
CA PRO A 53 -5.80 9.82 -14.94
C PRO A 53 -5.16 10.74 -13.91
N PHE A 54 -4.48 10.22 -12.89
CA PHE A 54 -4.04 11.03 -11.75
C PHE A 54 -2.57 11.42 -11.81
N ARG A 55 -1.69 10.58 -12.39
CA ARG A 55 -0.29 10.95 -12.54
C ARG A 55 -0.01 11.64 -13.87
N LYS A 56 -0.56 11.11 -15.00
CA LYS A 56 -0.35 11.67 -16.35
C LYS A 56 -1.39 12.72 -16.73
N GLY A 57 -2.57 12.75 -16.09
CA GLY A 57 -3.68 13.62 -16.42
C GLY A 57 -4.47 13.19 -17.66
N ASN A 58 -4.26 11.98 -18.16
CA ASN A 58 -4.95 11.45 -19.34
C ASN A 58 -6.31 10.86 -18.92
N GLY A 59 -7.40 11.57 -19.21
CA GLY A 59 -8.74 11.16 -18.80
C GLY A 59 -9.07 11.47 -17.34
N GLY A 60 -8.29 12.32 -16.68
CA GLY A 60 -8.50 12.71 -15.29
C GLY A 60 -7.72 13.97 -14.90
N PRO A 61 -7.78 14.38 -13.62
CA PRO A 61 -7.29 15.68 -13.16
C PRO A 61 -5.77 15.81 -13.12
N GLY A 62 -5.01 14.72 -13.14
CA GLY A 62 -3.56 14.76 -12.88
C GLY A 62 -3.22 15.18 -11.45
N GLY A 63 -2.01 15.69 -11.25
CA GLY A 63 -1.57 16.34 -10.01
C GLY A 63 -1.11 15.41 -8.88
N TRP A 64 -0.93 14.12 -9.16
CA TRP A 64 -0.48 13.14 -8.20
C TRP A 64 0.82 12.46 -8.59
N TRP A 65 1.57 12.04 -7.59
CA TRP A 65 2.50 10.93 -7.68
C TRP A 65 1.80 9.68 -7.15
N VAL A 66 1.82 8.60 -7.89
CA VAL A 66 1.39 7.26 -7.46
C VAL A 66 2.60 6.36 -7.63
N ILE A 67 3.04 5.76 -6.52
CA ILE A 67 4.29 5.00 -6.41
C ILE A 67 3.98 3.63 -5.81
N ASP A 68 4.61 2.62 -6.36
CA ASP A 68 4.56 1.24 -5.96
C ASP A 68 5.66 0.95 -4.93
N GLU A 69 5.32 0.28 -3.85
CA GLU A 69 6.20 -0.13 -2.74
C GLU A 69 7.20 0.95 -2.27
N PRO A 70 6.78 2.22 -2.03
CA PRO A 70 7.70 3.25 -1.57
C PRO A 70 8.14 3.01 -0.11
N GLU A 71 9.43 3.20 0.19
CA GLU A 71 9.94 3.18 1.57
C GLU A 71 9.62 4.52 2.25
N ILE A 72 8.55 4.55 3.06
CA ILE A 72 8.08 5.77 3.73
C ILE A 72 8.69 5.88 5.11
N HIS A 73 9.42 6.96 5.36
CA HIS A 73 10.00 7.31 6.65
C HIS A 73 9.12 8.32 7.37
N PHE A 74 8.16 7.86 8.16
CA PHE A 74 7.39 8.74 9.04
C PHE A 74 8.29 9.43 10.08
N VAL A 75 9.28 8.70 10.58
CA VAL A 75 10.43 9.23 11.32
C VAL A 75 11.67 8.60 10.72
N ARG A 76 12.60 9.43 10.23
CA ARG A 76 13.78 8.98 9.49
C ARG A 76 14.53 7.85 10.22
N ASN A 77 14.66 6.70 9.56
CA ASN A 77 15.33 5.49 10.03
C ASN A 77 14.78 4.88 11.35
N VAL A 78 13.61 5.35 11.83
CA VAL A 78 13.01 4.92 13.10
C VAL A 78 11.62 4.32 12.92
N GLU A 79 10.78 4.97 12.10
CA GLU A 79 9.43 4.50 11.78
C GLU A 79 9.31 4.43 10.27
N VAL A 80 9.36 3.20 9.73
CA VAL A 80 9.48 2.96 8.29
C VAL A 80 8.44 1.95 7.85
N ALA A 81 7.57 2.35 6.93
CA ALA A 81 6.58 1.48 6.32
C ALA A 81 6.76 1.38 4.81
N VAL A 82 6.42 0.22 4.26
CA VAL A 82 6.41 -0.04 2.81
C VAL A 82 5.01 -0.51 2.43
N PRO A 83 4.07 0.42 2.17
CA PRO A 83 2.75 0.05 1.67
C PRO A 83 2.83 -0.45 0.22
N ASP A 84 1.84 -1.23 -0.21
CA ASP A 84 1.78 -1.73 -1.60
C ASP A 84 1.71 -0.57 -2.62
N LEU A 85 0.91 0.49 -2.34
CA LEU A 85 0.95 1.73 -3.11
C LEU A 85 0.81 2.94 -2.17
N ALA A 86 1.42 4.05 -2.58
CA ALA A 86 1.15 5.33 -1.94
C ALA A 86 1.03 6.47 -2.95
N GLY A 87 0.34 7.53 -2.54
CA GLY A 87 0.09 8.70 -3.38
C GLY A 87 0.31 10.02 -2.68
N TRP A 88 0.96 10.94 -3.37
CA TRP A 88 1.20 12.31 -2.94
C TRP A 88 0.61 13.31 -3.91
N ARG A 89 0.01 14.38 -3.40
CA ARG A 89 -0.23 15.56 -4.20
C ARG A 89 1.10 16.19 -4.60
N ARG A 90 1.29 16.52 -5.89
CA ARG A 90 2.54 17.15 -6.37
C ARG A 90 2.87 18.46 -5.69
N GLU A 91 1.84 19.20 -5.26
CA GLU A 91 2.01 20.45 -4.51
C GLU A 91 2.62 20.24 -3.12
N ARG A 92 2.40 19.06 -2.49
CA ARG A 92 2.99 18.69 -1.21
C ARG A 92 4.37 18.04 -1.33
N MET A 93 4.60 17.32 -2.41
CA MET A 93 5.89 16.70 -2.73
C MET A 93 6.30 17.12 -4.14
N PRO A 94 6.80 18.34 -4.34
CA PRO A 94 7.14 18.87 -5.67
C PRO A 94 8.35 18.18 -6.28
N TYR A 95 9.20 17.57 -5.47
CA TYR A 95 10.41 16.87 -5.90
C TYR A 95 10.45 15.47 -5.30
N PHE A 96 11.01 14.51 -6.03
CA PHE A 96 11.32 13.19 -5.50
C PHE A 96 12.50 13.26 -4.55
N PRO A 97 12.58 12.35 -3.54
CA PRO A 97 13.79 12.20 -2.75
C PRO A 97 14.97 11.79 -3.63
N GLU A 98 16.19 12.14 -3.20
CA GLU A 98 17.43 11.76 -3.91
C GLU A 98 17.81 10.28 -3.65
N ASP A 99 17.26 9.70 -2.58
CA ASP A 99 17.45 8.29 -2.20
C ASP A 99 16.09 7.56 -2.14
N GLN A 100 16.05 6.34 -1.60
CA GLN A 100 14.83 5.54 -1.47
C GLN A 100 13.85 6.04 -0.41
N ARG A 101 14.24 7.00 0.46
CA ARG A 101 13.49 7.42 1.64
C ARG A 101 12.48 8.51 1.33
N PHE A 102 11.21 8.17 1.35
CA PHE A 102 10.11 9.14 1.21
C PHE A 102 9.76 9.70 2.60
N GLU A 103 10.21 10.91 2.91
CA GLU A 103 10.00 11.55 4.22
C GLU A 103 8.76 12.46 4.26
N VAL A 104 8.15 12.74 3.12
CA VAL A 104 6.87 13.45 3.07
C VAL A 104 5.75 12.45 3.31
N VAL A 105 4.91 12.69 4.32
CA VAL A 105 3.74 11.84 4.60
C VAL A 105 2.81 11.82 3.38
N PRO A 106 2.43 10.65 2.87
CA PRO A 106 1.54 10.55 1.71
C PRO A 106 0.13 11.06 2.02
N ASP A 107 -0.57 11.50 0.98
CA ASP A 107 -1.99 11.86 1.06
C ASP A 107 -2.88 10.62 1.05
N TRP A 108 -2.42 9.54 0.46
CA TRP A 108 -3.13 8.28 0.30
C TRP A 108 -2.19 7.08 0.38
N ILE A 109 -2.65 6.03 1.01
CA ILE A 109 -1.99 4.72 1.09
C ILE A 109 -2.99 3.63 0.71
N CYS A 110 -2.50 2.59 0.04
CA CYS A 110 -3.24 1.36 -0.21
C CYS A 110 -2.43 0.15 0.27
N GLU A 111 -3.11 -0.73 1.02
CA GLU A 111 -2.62 -2.05 1.39
C GLU A 111 -3.43 -3.14 0.70
N ILE A 112 -2.74 -4.12 0.14
CA ILE A 112 -3.35 -5.30 -0.49
C ILE A 112 -3.24 -6.45 0.50
N LEU A 113 -4.33 -6.76 1.15
CA LEU A 113 -4.40 -7.68 2.28
C LEU A 113 -4.10 -9.12 1.85
N SER A 114 -3.04 -9.70 2.40
CA SER A 114 -2.74 -11.11 2.28
C SER A 114 -3.08 -11.87 3.57
N PRO A 115 -3.28 -13.19 3.55
CA PRO A 115 -3.53 -13.97 4.77
C PRO A 115 -2.45 -13.79 5.84
N SER A 116 -1.20 -13.50 5.43
CA SER A 116 -0.07 -13.32 6.35
C SER A 116 0.09 -11.89 6.87
N THR A 117 -0.45 -10.87 6.18
CA THR A 117 -0.24 -9.45 6.53
C THR A 117 -1.50 -8.75 7.01
N ALA A 118 -2.71 -9.22 6.64
CA ALA A 118 -3.98 -8.54 6.88
C ALA A 118 -4.22 -8.12 8.34
N GLY A 119 -3.80 -8.93 9.30
CA GLY A 119 -3.87 -8.56 10.74
C GLY A 119 -2.98 -7.37 11.04
N ARG A 120 -1.71 -7.40 10.61
CA ARG A 120 -0.75 -6.31 10.80
C ARG A 120 -1.22 -5.02 10.10
N ASP A 121 -1.71 -5.14 8.88
CA ASP A 121 -2.15 -3.99 8.09
C ASP A 121 -3.31 -3.26 8.78
N ARG A 122 -4.25 -4.00 9.38
CA ARG A 122 -5.40 -3.44 10.10
C ARG A 122 -5.08 -2.99 11.53
N GLU A 123 -4.28 -3.75 12.28
CA GLU A 123 -4.11 -3.56 13.71
C GLU A 123 -2.88 -2.72 14.06
N ILE A 124 -1.87 -2.66 13.17
CA ILE A 124 -0.64 -1.90 13.37
C ILE A 124 -0.55 -0.75 12.36
N LYS A 125 -0.61 -1.05 11.05
CA LYS A 125 -0.35 -0.04 10.01
C LYS A 125 -1.46 1.01 9.91
N MET A 126 -2.75 0.64 9.94
CA MET A 126 -3.84 1.63 9.91
C MET A 126 -3.78 2.63 11.07
N PRO A 127 -3.64 2.22 12.35
CA PRO A 127 -3.44 3.17 13.46
C PRO A 127 -2.20 4.03 13.31
N LEU A 128 -1.10 3.46 12.81
CA LEU A 128 0.13 4.19 12.54
C LEU A 128 -0.11 5.29 11.49
N TYR A 129 -0.76 4.95 10.39
CA TYR A 129 -1.10 5.90 9.32
C TYR A 129 -2.01 7.02 9.82
N ALA A 130 -2.99 6.70 10.67
CA ALA A 130 -3.83 7.70 11.32
C ALA A 130 -3.03 8.64 12.23
N TYR A 131 -2.09 8.11 13.02
CA TYR A 131 -1.21 8.88 13.90
C TYR A 131 -0.33 9.88 13.12
N TYR A 132 0.18 9.47 11.95
CA TYR A 132 0.96 10.32 11.06
C TYR A 132 0.12 11.12 10.05
N GLU A 133 -1.18 11.20 10.26
CA GLU A 133 -2.12 12.03 9.49
C GLU A 133 -2.22 11.70 7.99
N VAL A 134 -2.07 10.42 7.62
CA VAL A 134 -2.41 9.95 6.27
C VAL A 134 -3.91 10.11 6.06
N ARG A 135 -4.31 10.94 5.07
CA ARG A 135 -5.71 11.37 4.92
C ARG A 135 -6.64 10.30 4.39
N TYR A 136 -6.14 9.42 3.51
CA TYR A 136 -6.94 8.40 2.86
C TYR A 136 -6.21 7.06 2.90
N ILE A 137 -6.94 6.01 3.25
CA ILE A 137 -6.41 4.65 3.28
C ILE A 137 -7.38 3.76 2.52
N TRP A 138 -6.86 2.94 1.62
CA TRP A 138 -7.62 1.87 0.99
C TRP A 138 -7.05 0.53 1.43
N LEU A 139 -7.96 -0.42 1.71
CA LEU A 139 -7.62 -1.81 1.96
C LEU A 139 -8.29 -2.65 0.88
N ILE A 140 -7.51 -3.43 0.14
CA ILE A 140 -8.02 -4.31 -0.91
C ILE A 140 -7.75 -5.75 -0.49
N ASP A 141 -8.79 -6.57 -0.46
CA ASP A 141 -8.70 -8.00 -0.16
C ASP A 141 -9.01 -8.82 -1.42
N PRO A 142 -7.98 -9.32 -2.14
CA PRO A 142 -8.18 -10.11 -3.36
C PRO A 142 -8.93 -11.41 -3.13
N ALA A 143 -8.79 -12.01 -1.93
CA ALA A 143 -9.45 -13.27 -1.60
C ALA A 143 -10.96 -13.08 -1.37
N LYS A 144 -11.35 -11.93 -0.82
CA LYS A 144 -12.75 -11.55 -0.61
C LYS A 144 -13.31 -10.73 -1.77
N ARG A 145 -12.46 -10.28 -2.70
CA ARG A 145 -12.79 -9.40 -3.81
C ARG A 145 -13.46 -8.10 -3.32
N THR A 146 -12.83 -7.46 -2.31
CA THR A 146 -13.36 -6.24 -1.70
C THR A 146 -12.33 -5.11 -1.69
N LEU A 147 -12.85 -3.86 -1.78
CA LEU A 147 -12.12 -2.64 -1.51
C LEU A 147 -12.84 -1.87 -0.41
N GLU A 148 -12.11 -1.52 0.64
CA GLU A 148 -12.58 -0.66 1.73
C GLU A 148 -11.83 0.67 1.64
N ALA A 149 -12.58 1.78 1.61
CA ALA A 149 -12.02 3.13 1.57
C ALA A 149 -12.27 3.83 2.90
N TYR A 150 -11.20 4.42 3.45
CA TYR A 150 -11.22 5.15 4.72
C TYR A 150 -10.72 6.57 4.52
N ARG A 151 -11.25 7.48 5.35
CA ARG A 151 -10.79 8.85 5.49
C ARG A 151 -10.45 9.13 6.94
N LEU A 152 -9.36 9.88 7.17
CA LEU A 152 -9.00 10.35 8.50
C LEU A 152 -9.92 11.51 8.91
N GLU A 153 -10.61 11.35 10.05
CA GLU A 153 -11.43 12.40 10.68
C GLU A 153 -11.12 12.43 12.18
N ALA A 154 -10.68 13.59 12.68
CA ALA A 154 -10.34 13.80 14.09
C ALA A 154 -9.43 12.70 14.68
N GLY A 155 -8.41 12.27 13.93
CA GLY A 155 -7.44 11.24 14.35
C GLY A 155 -7.95 9.79 14.23
N THR A 156 -9.14 9.58 13.63
CA THR A 156 -9.74 8.25 13.47
C THR A 156 -10.00 7.95 11.99
N CYS A 157 -9.71 6.73 11.55
CA CYS A 157 -10.05 6.28 10.20
C CYS A 157 -11.54 5.90 10.13
N ILE A 158 -12.32 6.67 9.40
CA ILE A 158 -13.75 6.44 9.17
C ILE A 158 -13.94 5.78 7.80
N GLU A 159 -14.63 4.65 7.76
CA GLU A 159 -14.98 3.98 6.51
C GLU A 159 -15.93 4.86 5.70
N THR A 160 -15.54 5.22 4.48
CA THR A 160 -16.30 6.08 3.57
C THR A 160 -16.94 5.29 2.43
N GLY A 161 -16.55 4.03 2.25
CA GLY A 161 -17.12 3.14 1.27
C GLY A 161 -16.55 1.74 1.37
N ARG A 162 -17.40 0.75 1.03
CA ARG A 162 -17.05 -0.65 0.88
C ARG A 162 -17.63 -1.17 -0.42
N PHE A 163 -16.80 -1.74 -1.25
CA PHE A 163 -17.12 -2.17 -2.60
C PHE A 163 -16.68 -3.62 -2.78
N ALA A 164 -17.38 -4.35 -3.66
CA ALA A 164 -17.11 -5.77 -3.88
C ALA A 164 -17.32 -6.17 -5.35
N ASP A 165 -16.73 -7.28 -5.71
CA ASP A 165 -16.91 -7.99 -6.98
C ASP A 165 -16.77 -7.09 -8.22
N ALA A 166 -17.86 -6.77 -8.89
CA ALA A 166 -17.93 -5.96 -10.11
C ALA A 166 -18.43 -4.52 -9.86
N ASP A 167 -18.33 -4.06 -8.61
CA ASP A 167 -18.73 -2.69 -8.29
C ASP A 167 -17.87 -1.66 -9.01
N ARG A 168 -18.47 -0.50 -9.27
CA ARG A 168 -17.76 0.68 -9.75
C ARG A 168 -17.45 1.60 -8.58
N VAL A 169 -16.16 1.87 -8.37
CA VAL A 169 -15.65 2.64 -7.23
C VAL A 169 -15.42 4.09 -7.63
N THR A 170 -16.02 5.01 -6.89
CA THR A 170 -15.77 6.45 -6.93
C THR A 170 -15.38 6.95 -5.54
N ALA A 171 -14.33 6.37 -4.96
CA ALA A 171 -13.90 6.66 -3.59
C ALA A 171 -12.81 7.75 -3.51
N PRO A 172 -12.82 8.61 -2.46
CA PRO A 172 -11.72 9.54 -2.21
C PRO A 172 -10.39 8.81 -1.99
N PRO A 173 -9.27 9.42 -2.44
CA PRO A 173 -9.17 10.74 -3.07
C PRO A 173 -9.38 10.72 -4.60
N PHE A 174 -9.64 9.56 -5.19
CA PHE A 174 -9.66 9.33 -6.63
C PHE A 174 -11.05 9.31 -7.25
N GLY A 175 -12.03 9.86 -6.57
CA GLY A 175 -13.44 9.88 -7.00
C GLY A 175 -13.74 10.64 -8.29
N ALA A 176 -12.76 11.31 -8.92
CA ALA A 176 -12.93 11.95 -10.22
C ALA A 176 -13.01 10.96 -11.39
N VAL A 177 -12.61 9.71 -11.16
CA VAL A 177 -12.64 8.61 -12.14
C VAL A 177 -13.31 7.41 -11.48
N SER A 178 -14.15 6.71 -12.23
CA SER A 178 -14.77 5.47 -11.76
C SER A 178 -13.86 4.29 -12.08
N LEU A 179 -13.48 3.52 -11.06
CA LEU A 179 -12.70 2.31 -11.20
C LEU A 179 -13.64 1.11 -11.29
N ASP A 180 -13.38 0.20 -12.20
CA ASP A 180 -14.11 -1.07 -12.34
C ASP A 180 -13.36 -2.14 -11.53
N LEU A 181 -13.94 -2.63 -10.44
CA LEU A 181 -13.27 -3.62 -9.58
C LEU A 181 -13.11 -4.99 -10.25
N GLU A 182 -13.96 -5.32 -11.22
CA GLU A 182 -13.90 -6.64 -11.86
C GLU A 182 -12.51 -6.93 -12.47
N ILE A 183 -11.86 -5.89 -13.02
CA ILE A 183 -10.54 -6.05 -13.66
C ILE A 183 -9.41 -6.36 -12.69
N PHE A 184 -9.59 -6.12 -11.39
CA PHE A 184 -8.56 -6.38 -10.38
C PHE A 184 -8.46 -7.85 -10.01
N TRP A 185 -9.56 -8.60 -10.19
CA TRP A 185 -9.63 -9.96 -9.73
C TRP A 185 -9.11 -10.94 -10.77
N PRO A 186 -8.04 -11.69 -10.46
CA PRO A 186 -7.57 -12.72 -11.38
C PRO A 186 -8.64 -13.79 -11.56
N PRO A 187 -8.70 -14.43 -12.74
CA PRO A 187 -9.64 -15.52 -12.99
C PRO A 187 -9.40 -16.65 -11.98
N GLN A 188 -10.48 -17.14 -11.38
CA GLN A 188 -10.41 -18.30 -10.50
C GLN A 188 -10.02 -19.54 -11.30
N ARG A 189 -9.10 -20.36 -10.75
CA ARG A 189 -8.79 -21.65 -11.35
C ARG A 189 -10.06 -22.50 -11.39
N PRO A 190 -10.44 -23.03 -12.55
CA PRO A 190 -11.58 -23.97 -12.62
C PRO A 190 -11.26 -25.21 -11.77
N VAL A 191 -12.27 -25.76 -11.12
CA VAL A 191 -12.14 -26.89 -10.18
C VAL A 191 -11.41 -28.09 -10.80
N TRP A 192 -11.58 -28.31 -12.11
CA TRP A 192 -10.89 -29.40 -12.83
C TRP A 192 -9.37 -29.18 -12.99
N ALA A 193 -8.88 -27.95 -12.91
CA ALA A 193 -7.44 -27.66 -13.01
C ALA A 193 -6.66 -28.03 -11.72
N SER A 194 -7.35 -28.43 -10.66
CA SER A 194 -6.79 -28.91 -9.40
C SER A 194 -6.69 -30.43 -9.33
N MET A 195 -7.17 -31.14 -10.34
CA MET A 195 -7.04 -32.60 -10.38
C MET A 195 -5.60 -32.96 -10.76
N PRO A 196 -4.95 -33.91 -10.04
CA PRO A 196 -3.65 -34.43 -10.46
C PRO A 196 -3.79 -35.05 -11.86
N LEU A 197 -2.83 -34.73 -12.72
CA LEU A 197 -2.70 -35.41 -14.01
C LEU A 197 -2.49 -36.89 -13.71
N SER A 198 -3.45 -37.71 -14.03
CA SER A 198 -3.43 -39.18 -13.93
C SER A 198 -2.44 -39.80 -14.92
#